data_080a28dc49af8f4296b4e1718d5e087d
#
_entry.id   080a28dc49af8f4296b4e1718d5e087d
#
_cell.length_a   1.000
_cell.length_b   1.000
_cell.length_c   1.000
_cell.angle_alpha   90.00
_cell.angle_beta   90.00
_cell.angle_gamma   90.00
#
_symmetry.space_group_name_H-M   'P 1'
#
loop_
_entity.id
_entity.type
_entity.pdbx_description
1 polymer ?
#
loop_
_entity_poly.entity_id
_entity_poly.type
_entity_poly.pdbx_seq_one_letter_code
_entity_poly.pdbx_strand_id
1 'polypeptide(L)'
;MAQVKQSNITGVLLSLTGFAFYSTHDVIVKFLGNYYTPFQILFFSVLFSFPLVNLFILRNPRTGSLWPHHPVQMALRVLATTTSGFCAFYAFTILPLAQTYALLFLTPIFITVFSIPVLGERVGLHRGISVLVGFVGVLIVLQPGTDFF
;
A
#
# COMPACT_ATOMS: atom_id res chain seq x y z
N MET A 1 10.66 -8.88 -32.02
CA MET A 1 11.37 -8.97 -30.69
C MET A 1 11.76 -7.63 -30.10
N ALA A 2 12.07 -6.58 -30.86
CA ALA A 2 12.47 -5.25 -30.33
C ALA A 2 11.34 -4.48 -29.61
N GLN A 3 10.10 -4.57 -30.04
CA GLN A 3 8.96 -3.88 -29.44
C GLN A 3 8.63 -4.36 -28.02
N VAL A 4 8.77 -5.67 -27.73
CA VAL A 4 8.52 -6.24 -26.40
C VAL A 4 9.55 -5.75 -25.38
N LYS A 5 10.81 -5.58 -25.80
CA LYS A 5 11.90 -5.10 -24.94
C LYS A 5 11.73 -3.63 -24.57
N GLN A 6 11.25 -2.80 -25.50
CA GLN A 6 11.02 -1.38 -25.28
C GLN A 6 9.81 -1.13 -24.31
N SER A 7 8.76 -1.93 -24.41
CA SER A 7 7.62 -1.90 -23.51
C SER A 7 8.02 -2.25 -22.05
N ASN A 8 8.92 -3.22 -21.87
CA ASN A 8 9.39 -3.60 -20.54
C ASN A 8 10.21 -2.50 -19.86
N ILE A 9 11.09 -1.83 -20.60
CA ILE A 9 11.90 -0.71 -20.04
C ILE A 9 11.01 0.46 -19.64
N THR A 10 10.04 0.83 -20.46
CA THR A 10 9.08 1.88 -20.15
C THR A 10 8.26 1.53 -18.90
N GLY A 11 7.81 0.28 -18.78
CA GLY A 11 7.11 -0.19 -17.58
C GLY A 11 7.96 -0.11 -16.32
N VAL A 12 9.24 -0.50 -16.41
CA VAL A 12 10.19 -0.41 -15.27
C VAL A 12 10.42 1.05 -14.88
N LEU A 13 10.65 1.94 -15.84
CA LEU A 13 10.87 3.38 -15.57
C LEU A 13 9.64 4.02 -14.94
N LEU A 14 8.43 3.73 -15.43
CA LEU A 14 7.18 4.22 -14.84
C LEU A 14 6.99 3.71 -13.40
N SER A 15 7.29 2.44 -13.15
CA SER A 15 7.22 1.86 -11.80
C SER A 15 8.22 2.52 -10.85
N LEU A 16 9.47 2.71 -11.28
CA LEU A 16 10.49 3.40 -10.48
C LEU A 16 10.08 4.84 -10.16
N THR A 17 9.54 5.56 -11.14
CA THR A 17 9.03 6.92 -10.93
C THR A 17 7.88 6.92 -9.93
N GLY A 18 6.94 5.98 -10.03
CA GLY A 18 5.85 5.82 -9.07
C GLY A 18 6.36 5.57 -7.65
N PHE A 19 7.30 4.65 -7.48
CA PHE A 19 7.92 4.38 -6.17
C PHE A 19 8.69 5.59 -5.62
N ALA A 20 9.37 6.37 -6.46
CA ALA A 20 10.04 7.59 -6.04
C ALA A 20 9.05 8.62 -5.49
N PHE A 21 7.88 8.80 -6.13
CA PHE A 21 6.81 9.65 -5.62
C PHE A 21 6.26 9.14 -4.29
N TYR A 22 6.00 7.83 -4.16
CA TYR A 22 5.54 7.25 -2.90
C TYR A 22 6.55 7.44 -1.78
N SER A 23 7.84 7.16 -2.02
CA SER A 23 8.89 7.38 -1.02
C SER A 23 8.98 8.84 -0.57
N THR A 24 8.86 9.77 -1.51
CA THR A 24 8.86 11.22 -1.19
C THR A 24 7.64 11.57 -0.33
N HIS A 25 6.46 11.08 -0.69
CA HIS A 25 5.23 11.24 0.10
C HIS A 25 5.43 10.74 1.54
N ASP A 26 5.98 9.54 1.72
CA ASP A 26 6.12 8.91 3.04
C ASP A 26 7.11 9.67 3.93
N VAL A 27 8.19 10.22 3.35
CA VAL A 27 9.11 11.11 4.05
C VAL A 27 8.41 12.40 4.49
N ILE A 28 7.58 12.99 3.63
CA ILE A 28 6.80 14.19 3.96
C ILE A 28 5.81 13.88 5.09
N VAL A 29 5.09 12.76 5.03
CA VAL A 29 4.16 12.33 6.09
C VAL A 29 4.91 12.14 7.40
N LYS A 30 6.09 11.51 7.38
CA LYS A 30 6.93 11.35 8.58
C LYS A 30 7.34 12.69 9.17
N PHE A 31 7.76 13.65 8.34
CA PHE A 31 8.13 14.98 8.78
C PHE A 31 6.93 15.75 9.38
N LEU A 32 5.78 15.69 8.71
CA LEU A 32 4.55 16.32 9.19
C LEU A 32 4.05 15.71 10.50
N GLY A 33 4.29 14.42 10.72
CA GLY A 33 3.92 13.72 11.95
C GLY A 33 4.57 14.27 13.22
N ASN A 34 5.65 15.07 13.09
CA ASN A 34 6.25 15.77 14.23
C ASN A 34 5.44 17.01 14.68
N TYR A 35 4.58 17.54 13.80
CA TYR A 35 3.83 18.80 14.03
C TYR A 35 2.32 18.59 14.07
N TYR A 36 1.82 17.59 13.36
CA TYR A 36 0.39 17.34 13.15
C TYR A 36 0.00 15.93 13.54
N THR A 37 -1.23 15.77 13.98
CA THR A 37 -1.77 14.42 14.27
C THR A 37 -2.01 13.63 12.97
N PRO A 38 -1.95 12.29 13.01
CA PRO A 38 -2.24 11.45 11.86
C PRO A 38 -3.61 11.74 11.22
N PHE A 39 -4.60 12.06 12.05
CA PHE A 39 -5.94 12.45 11.59
C PHE A 39 -5.94 13.72 10.73
N GLN A 40 -5.21 14.75 11.17
CA GLN A 40 -5.10 16.00 10.42
C GLN A 40 -4.41 15.78 9.08
N ILE A 41 -3.29 15.03 9.06
CA ILE A 41 -2.55 14.74 7.85
C ILE A 41 -3.45 13.99 6.85
N LEU A 42 -4.13 12.94 7.32
CA LEU A 42 -5.05 12.15 6.49
C LEU A 42 -6.21 13.00 5.97
N PHE A 43 -6.84 13.80 6.84
CA PHE A 43 -7.96 14.66 6.46
C PHE A 43 -7.57 15.64 5.34
N PHE A 44 -6.47 16.36 5.49
CA PHE A 44 -6.03 17.31 4.47
C PHE A 44 -5.56 16.61 3.20
N SER A 45 -4.91 15.45 3.30
CA SER A 45 -4.53 14.65 2.14
C SER A 45 -5.75 14.24 1.29
N VAL A 46 -6.80 13.76 1.94
CA VAL A 46 -8.06 13.39 1.27
C VAL A 46 -8.76 14.62 0.71
N LEU A 47 -8.84 15.71 1.49
CA LEU A 47 -9.48 16.95 1.09
C LEU A 47 -8.87 17.53 -0.19
N PHE A 48 -7.54 17.58 -0.30
CA PHE A 48 -6.85 18.08 -1.48
C PHE A 48 -6.86 17.10 -2.66
N SER A 49 -6.87 15.79 -2.38
CA SER A 49 -6.95 14.77 -3.43
C SER A 49 -8.33 14.70 -4.08
N PHE A 50 -9.38 14.97 -3.32
CA PHE A 50 -10.77 14.84 -3.77
C PHE A 50 -11.10 15.66 -5.02
N PRO A 51 -10.82 16.99 -5.08
CA PRO A 51 -11.11 17.79 -6.30
C PRO A 51 -10.29 17.34 -7.51
N LEU A 52 -9.02 16.92 -7.29
CA LEU A 52 -8.17 16.44 -8.37
C LEU A 52 -8.70 15.14 -9.00
N VAL A 53 -9.11 14.18 -8.16
CA VAL A 53 -9.69 12.92 -8.62
C VAL A 53 -11.01 13.16 -9.35
N ASN A 54 -11.88 14.03 -8.83
CA ASN A 54 -13.14 14.37 -9.49
C ASN A 54 -12.91 15.05 -10.85
N LEU A 55 -11.97 15.98 -10.93
CA LEU A 55 -11.62 16.64 -12.19
C LEU A 55 -11.10 15.62 -13.23
N PHE A 56 -10.29 14.63 -12.78
CA PHE A 56 -9.80 13.58 -13.66
C PHE A 56 -10.92 12.66 -14.15
N ILE A 57 -11.87 12.30 -13.29
CA ILE A 57 -13.04 11.50 -13.65
C ILE A 57 -13.92 12.26 -14.67
N LEU A 58 -14.19 13.54 -14.43
CA LEU A 58 -14.99 14.35 -15.34
C LEU A 58 -14.36 14.54 -16.73
N ARG A 59 -13.03 14.56 -16.80
CA ARG A 59 -12.30 14.64 -18.08
C ARG A 59 -12.25 13.33 -18.86
N ASN A 60 -12.50 12.20 -18.19
CA ASN A 60 -12.46 10.88 -18.81
C ASN A 60 -13.86 10.25 -18.85
N PRO A 61 -14.67 10.51 -19.90
CA PRO A 61 -16.04 9.99 -19.99
C PRO A 61 -16.13 8.46 -20.16
N ARG A 62 -14.97 7.77 -20.24
CA ARG A 62 -14.87 6.29 -20.28
C ARG A 62 -14.86 5.64 -18.90
N THR A 63 -14.82 6.41 -17.82
CA THR A 63 -15.05 5.89 -16.48
C THR A 63 -16.50 5.47 -16.40
N GLY A 64 -16.77 4.17 -16.32
CA GLY A 64 -18.11 3.59 -16.29
C GLY A 64 -18.98 4.16 -15.15
N SER A 65 -20.14 3.57 -14.92
CA SER A 65 -21.06 3.99 -13.85
C SER A 65 -20.36 4.11 -12.51
N LEU A 66 -20.48 5.25 -11.84
CA LEU A 66 -20.01 5.46 -10.46
C LEU A 66 -20.91 4.73 -9.44
N TRP A 67 -22.02 4.13 -9.90
CA TRP A 67 -22.93 3.40 -9.04
C TRP A 67 -22.42 1.97 -8.82
N PRO A 68 -22.23 1.53 -7.57
CA PRO A 68 -21.68 0.20 -7.28
C PRO A 68 -22.68 -0.90 -7.61
N HIS A 69 -22.25 -1.91 -8.37
CA HIS A 69 -23.07 -3.09 -8.66
C HIS A 69 -23.29 -3.96 -7.41
N HIS A 70 -22.34 -3.96 -6.46
CA HIS A 70 -22.38 -4.72 -5.20
C HIS A 70 -22.13 -3.79 -4.01
N PRO A 71 -23.16 -3.13 -3.46
CA PRO A 71 -22.97 -2.09 -2.43
C PRO A 71 -22.35 -2.62 -1.14
N VAL A 72 -22.68 -3.83 -0.71
CA VAL A 72 -22.12 -4.44 0.51
C VAL A 72 -20.62 -4.71 0.39
N GLN A 73 -20.19 -5.27 -0.74
CA GLN A 73 -18.77 -5.54 -0.99
C GLN A 73 -18.00 -4.22 -1.11
N MET A 74 -18.60 -3.21 -1.72
CA MET A 74 -18.01 -1.88 -1.82
C MET A 74 -17.86 -1.22 -0.44
N ALA A 75 -18.88 -1.31 0.42
CA ALA A 75 -18.83 -0.79 1.78
C ALA A 75 -17.72 -1.48 2.60
N LEU A 76 -17.64 -2.81 2.56
CA LEU A 76 -16.57 -3.58 3.21
C LEU A 76 -15.18 -3.17 2.71
N ARG A 77 -15.01 -3.01 1.40
CA ARG A 77 -13.75 -2.56 0.80
C ARG A 77 -13.38 -1.16 1.27
N VAL A 78 -14.33 -0.22 1.29
CA VAL A 78 -14.11 1.15 1.75
C VAL A 78 -13.71 1.16 3.22
N LEU A 79 -14.42 0.45 4.08
CA LEU A 79 -14.09 0.33 5.49
C LEU A 79 -12.68 -0.25 5.70
N ALA A 80 -12.36 -1.36 5.05
CA ALA A 80 -11.06 -2.00 5.15
C ALA A 80 -9.93 -1.06 4.66
N THR A 81 -10.12 -0.39 3.52
CA THR A 81 -9.14 0.52 2.95
C THR A 81 -8.93 1.76 3.83
N THR A 82 -10.02 2.33 4.36
CA THR A 82 -9.95 3.51 5.25
C THR A 82 -9.24 3.15 6.56
N THR A 83 -9.59 2.02 7.17
CA THR A 83 -8.94 1.54 8.40
C THR A 83 -7.46 1.25 8.16
N SER A 84 -7.13 0.55 7.08
CA SER A 84 -5.74 0.24 6.71
C SER A 84 -4.94 1.53 6.42
N GLY A 85 -5.52 2.48 5.69
CA GLY A 85 -4.91 3.77 5.43
C GLY A 85 -4.62 4.54 6.71
N PHE A 86 -5.60 4.60 7.62
CA PHE A 86 -5.41 5.24 8.92
C PHE A 86 -4.30 4.58 9.73
N CYS A 87 -4.27 3.25 9.83
CA CYS A 87 -3.21 2.53 10.53
C CYS A 87 -1.82 2.78 9.91
N ALA A 88 -1.75 2.84 8.57
CA ALA A 88 -0.50 3.14 7.87
C ALA A 88 -0.01 4.56 8.17
N PHE A 89 -0.88 5.58 8.08
CA PHE A 89 -0.51 6.96 8.43
C PHE A 89 -0.06 7.07 9.88
N TYR A 90 -0.77 6.41 10.80
CA TYR A 90 -0.38 6.37 12.21
C TYR A 90 0.99 5.75 12.40
N ALA A 91 1.27 4.62 11.73
CA ALA A 91 2.57 3.97 11.77
C ALA A 91 3.69 4.87 11.22
N PHE A 92 3.48 5.56 10.10
CA PHE A 92 4.45 6.49 9.52
C PHE A 92 4.78 7.67 10.44
N THR A 93 3.84 8.14 11.23
CA THR A 93 4.10 9.25 12.14
C THR A 93 4.88 8.83 13.38
N ILE A 94 4.63 7.65 13.92
CA ILE A 94 5.21 7.18 15.19
C ILE A 94 6.47 6.35 14.98
N LEU A 95 6.40 5.34 14.10
CA LEU A 95 7.49 4.39 13.92
C LEU A 95 8.59 4.92 13.00
N PRO A 96 9.83 4.44 13.14
CA PRO A 96 10.88 4.65 12.14
C PRO A 96 10.43 4.11 10.77
N LEU A 97 10.83 4.82 9.69
CA LEU A 97 10.43 4.43 8.32
C LEU A 97 10.79 2.98 7.99
N ALA A 98 11.98 2.52 8.41
CA ALA A 98 12.42 1.14 8.17
C ALA A 98 11.47 0.10 8.78
N GLN A 99 11.00 0.32 10.00
CA GLN A 99 10.05 -0.56 10.68
C GLN A 99 8.67 -0.51 10.02
N THR A 100 8.21 0.68 9.65
CA THR A 100 6.94 0.85 8.93
C THR A 100 6.94 0.10 7.61
N TYR A 101 8.01 0.21 6.81
CA TYR A 101 8.14 -0.54 5.57
C TYR A 101 8.24 -2.05 5.82
N ALA A 102 8.95 -2.50 6.85
CA ALA A 102 9.01 -3.91 7.21
C ALA A 102 7.61 -4.48 7.50
N LEU A 103 6.76 -3.72 8.22
CA LEU A 103 5.36 -4.10 8.46
C LEU A 103 4.55 -4.13 7.16
N LEU A 104 4.74 -3.15 6.26
CA LEU A 104 4.05 -3.14 4.97
C LEU A 104 4.46 -4.33 4.09
N PHE A 105 5.71 -4.77 4.15
CA PHE A 105 6.17 -5.97 3.45
C PHE A 105 5.58 -7.29 3.97
N LEU A 106 4.93 -7.29 5.12
CA LEU A 106 4.12 -8.43 5.56
C LEU A 106 2.85 -8.60 4.70
N THR A 107 2.38 -7.55 4.04
CA THR A 107 1.14 -7.59 3.24
C THR A 107 1.15 -8.69 2.18
N PRO A 108 2.14 -8.83 1.28
CA PRO A 108 2.16 -9.91 0.31
C PRO A 108 2.29 -11.30 0.95
N ILE A 109 2.88 -11.38 2.14
CA ILE A 109 2.96 -12.61 2.93
C ILE A 109 1.56 -13.00 3.39
N PHE A 110 0.83 -12.10 4.04
CA PHE A 110 -0.55 -12.32 4.47
C PHE A 110 -1.48 -12.65 3.30
N ILE A 111 -1.38 -11.93 2.17
CA ILE A 111 -2.17 -12.22 0.97
C ILE A 111 -1.94 -13.68 0.54
N THR A 112 -0.68 -14.13 0.51
CA THR A 112 -0.35 -15.51 0.11
C THR A 112 -0.87 -16.54 1.11
N VAL A 113 -0.75 -16.28 2.41
CA VAL A 113 -1.23 -17.19 3.46
C VAL A 113 -2.76 -17.28 3.46
N PHE A 114 -3.45 -16.14 3.35
CA PHE A 114 -4.91 -16.12 3.33
C PHE A 114 -5.52 -16.60 2.01
N SER A 115 -4.79 -16.57 0.89
CA SER A 115 -5.29 -17.11 -0.38
C SER A 115 -5.55 -18.62 -0.31
N ILE A 116 -4.83 -19.34 0.55
CA ILE A 116 -5.02 -20.79 0.74
C ILE A 116 -6.43 -21.11 1.28
N PRO A 117 -6.86 -20.64 2.46
CA PRO A 117 -8.17 -20.97 3.01
C PRO A 117 -9.33 -20.22 2.32
N VAL A 118 -9.11 -19.02 1.78
CA VAL A 118 -10.18 -18.17 1.23
C VAL A 118 -10.47 -18.50 -0.24
N LEU A 119 -9.40 -18.72 -1.06
CA LEU A 119 -9.53 -18.99 -2.48
C LEU A 119 -9.30 -20.47 -2.84
N GLY A 120 -8.84 -21.29 -1.88
CA GLY A 120 -8.50 -22.70 -2.15
C GLY A 120 -7.26 -22.86 -3.04
N GLU A 121 -6.42 -21.82 -3.15
CA GLU A 121 -5.22 -21.87 -3.98
C GLU A 121 -4.17 -22.84 -3.40
N ARG A 122 -3.54 -23.61 -4.28
CA ARG A 122 -2.38 -24.42 -3.92
C ARG A 122 -1.11 -23.60 -4.07
N VAL A 123 -0.50 -23.23 -2.95
CA VAL A 123 0.78 -22.51 -2.95
C VAL A 123 1.90 -23.50 -3.27
N GLY A 124 2.56 -23.30 -4.41
CA GLY A 124 3.73 -24.10 -4.78
C GLY A 124 4.90 -23.89 -3.82
N LEU A 125 5.80 -24.89 -3.72
CA LEU A 125 6.93 -24.91 -2.78
C LEU A 125 7.80 -23.64 -2.91
N HIS A 126 8.07 -23.18 -4.12
CA HIS A 126 8.88 -21.98 -4.37
C HIS A 126 8.27 -20.72 -3.75
N ARG A 127 6.94 -20.55 -3.90
CA ARG A 127 6.20 -19.43 -3.32
C ARG A 127 6.17 -19.52 -1.79
N GLY A 128 6.03 -20.73 -1.23
CA GLY A 128 6.10 -20.98 0.20
C GLY A 128 7.47 -20.61 0.80
N ILE A 129 8.56 -21.01 0.15
CA ILE A 129 9.93 -20.67 0.57
C ILE A 129 10.14 -19.15 0.51
N SER A 130 9.71 -18.49 -0.56
CA SER A 130 9.82 -17.02 -0.69
C SER A 130 9.09 -16.29 0.43
N VAL A 131 7.91 -16.76 0.82
CA VAL A 131 7.13 -16.21 1.94
C VAL A 131 7.90 -16.38 3.26
N LEU A 132 8.47 -17.56 3.53
CA LEU A 132 9.26 -17.80 4.74
C LEU A 132 10.50 -16.92 4.80
N VAL A 133 11.26 -16.82 3.71
CA VAL A 133 12.45 -15.97 3.64
C VAL A 133 12.09 -14.50 3.86
N GLY A 134 11.01 -14.02 3.22
CA GLY A 134 10.52 -12.67 3.42
C GLY A 134 10.10 -12.41 4.87
N PHE A 135 9.42 -13.35 5.51
CA PHE A 135 9.01 -13.24 6.91
C PHE A 135 10.23 -13.17 7.87
N VAL A 136 11.23 -14.01 7.65
CA VAL A 136 12.49 -13.97 8.43
C VAL A 136 13.18 -12.61 8.24
N GLY A 137 13.22 -12.09 7.01
CA GLY A 137 13.77 -10.75 6.74
C GLY A 137 13.05 -9.64 7.52
N VAL A 138 11.74 -9.69 7.59
CA VAL A 138 10.94 -8.75 8.39
C VAL A 138 11.26 -8.87 9.88
N LEU A 139 11.35 -10.09 10.42
CA LEU A 139 11.71 -10.32 11.84
C LEU A 139 13.09 -9.76 12.18
N ILE A 140 14.07 -9.90 11.28
CA ILE A 140 15.42 -9.34 11.47
C ILE A 140 15.38 -7.80 11.55
N VAL A 141 14.58 -7.16 10.71
CA VAL A 141 14.43 -5.68 10.72
C VAL A 141 13.67 -5.19 11.95
N LEU A 142 12.62 -5.91 12.33
CA LEU A 142 11.77 -5.52 13.46
C LEU A 142 12.45 -5.76 14.82
N GLN A 143 13.37 -6.74 14.91
CA GLN A 143 14.04 -7.13 16.16
C GLN A 143 13.11 -7.18 17.38
N PRO A 144 12.04 -8.00 17.36
CA PRO A 144 11.07 -8.02 18.45
C PRO A 144 11.76 -8.49 19.73
N GLY A 145 11.91 -7.61 20.71
CA GLY A 145 12.58 -7.90 22.00
C GLY A 145 13.70 -6.94 22.38
N THR A 146 14.16 -6.08 21.50
CA THR A 146 15.08 -4.99 21.82
C THR A 146 14.39 -3.66 21.52
N ASP A 147 13.94 -2.97 22.58
CA ASP A 147 13.44 -1.57 22.55
C ASP A 147 12.30 -1.25 21.54
N PHE A 148 11.28 -2.12 21.50
CA PHE A 148 10.12 -1.89 20.62
C PHE A 148 9.07 -0.93 21.24
N PHE A 149 9.26 -0.54 22.52
CA PHE A 149 8.36 0.36 23.26
C PHE A 149 9.13 1.44 24.02
#